data_44e52713be33a0af96c59c2f7c63bdc0
#
_entry.id   44e52713be33a0af96c59c2f7c63bdc0
#
_cell.length_a   1.000
_cell.length_b   1.000
_cell.length_c   1.000
_cell.angle_alpha   90.00
_cell.angle_beta   90.00
_cell.angle_gamma   90.00
#
_symmetry.space_group_name_H-M   'P 1'
#
loop_
_entity.id
_entity.type
_entity.pdbx_description
1 polymer ?
#
loop_
_entity_poly.entity_id
_entity_poly.type
_entity_poly.pdbx_seq_one_letter_code
_entity_poly.pdbx_strand_id
1 'polypeptide(L)'
;QKIFITWGDHDAAENICHLVLARLPDSPPGVKGISLFLATKRLVDDEGQLGAANDLRAGSIEHKLGIHGSPTCVMLFEGAQAELVGEVNNGIAHMFVMMNAARLQVGVQGVAIAERAFQQALAFSQERKQGRAVWSAEYPAPLYGHPDVRRSLLLMKAKIEAARAICMTTGVLADQANLAPTEAERTTARQRQELLTPIAKAWSTDIGVEVASMGLQIHGGMGFIEETGAAQHYRDARIAPIYEGTNGIQAIDLVGRKVPMEGGGVMDALCAEMHATVAELKGSAALASVGVRLEVAVAALERATDWVLNNKGPNALAGATAYLKLAGDVIGGWMLARQALATAQGADDWSKSKSALARIYASQVLAQASGLADGVVEGAADLEAVGAEALGA
;
A
#
# COMPACT_ATOMS: atom_id res chain seq x y z
N GLN A 1 -7.87 28.72 0.61
CA GLN A 1 -8.48 27.55 1.25
C GLN A 1 -7.76 26.28 0.84
N LYS A 2 -7.54 25.38 1.81
CA LYS A 2 -7.04 24.01 1.61
C LYS A 2 -7.97 23.05 2.32
N ILE A 3 -8.30 21.95 1.67
CA ILE A 3 -9.25 20.95 2.17
C ILE A 3 -8.53 19.64 2.49
N PHE A 4 -9.15 18.83 3.36
CA PHE A 4 -8.66 17.51 3.78
C PHE A 4 -7.28 17.56 4.46
N ILE A 5 -7.05 18.59 5.28
CA ILE A 5 -5.79 18.75 6.01
C ILE A 5 -5.89 18.01 7.36
N THR A 6 -5.26 16.86 7.44
CA THR A 6 -5.18 16.07 8.68
C THR A 6 -4.38 16.85 9.72
N TRP A 7 -4.95 16.99 10.94
CA TRP A 7 -4.35 17.77 12.03
C TRP A 7 -4.00 19.21 11.64
N GLY A 8 -4.82 19.82 10.78
CA GLY A 8 -4.59 21.18 10.28
C GLY A 8 -4.61 22.24 11.36
N ASP A 9 -5.35 22.02 12.45
CA ASP A 9 -5.32 22.84 13.64
C ASP A 9 -5.57 21.98 14.90
N HIS A 10 -4.86 22.25 15.98
CA HIS A 10 -4.96 21.58 17.27
C HIS A 10 -4.22 22.39 18.36
N ASP A 11 -4.32 21.94 19.62
CA ASP A 11 -3.67 22.51 20.81
C ASP A 11 -2.63 21.55 21.45
N ALA A 12 -2.28 20.45 20.76
CA ALA A 12 -1.30 19.47 21.23
C ALA A 12 0.17 19.90 21.03
N ALA A 13 0.42 21.00 20.33
CA ALA A 13 1.73 21.60 20.11
C ALA A 13 1.66 23.13 20.26
N GLU A 14 2.78 23.74 20.62
CA GLU A 14 2.88 25.21 20.79
C GLU A 14 2.67 25.97 19.48
N ASN A 15 3.08 25.34 18.35
CA ASN A 15 2.91 25.88 17.00
C ASN A 15 2.66 24.77 15.99
N ILE A 16 2.12 25.10 14.82
CA ILE A 16 1.91 24.19 13.70
C ILE A 16 2.54 24.82 12.46
N CYS A 17 3.37 24.06 11.77
CA CYS A 17 4.01 24.46 10.52
C CYS A 17 3.31 23.77 9.34
N HIS A 18 2.76 24.55 8.43
CA HIS A 18 2.10 24.06 7.23
C HIS A 18 3.02 24.20 6.02
N LEU A 19 3.28 23.12 5.30
CA LEU A 19 3.84 23.17 3.95
C LEU A 19 2.69 23.34 2.96
N VAL A 20 2.63 24.49 2.28
CA VAL A 20 1.49 24.90 1.47
C VAL A 20 1.92 25.07 0.02
N LEU A 21 1.30 24.28 -0.87
CA LEU A 21 1.41 24.52 -2.32
C LEU A 21 0.52 25.69 -2.70
N ALA A 22 1.10 26.74 -3.26
CA ALA A 22 0.36 27.93 -3.70
C ALA A 22 1.01 28.54 -4.96
N ARG A 23 0.34 29.55 -5.50
CA ARG A 23 0.74 30.20 -6.75
C ARG A 23 1.10 31.65 -6.48
N LEU A 24 2.18 32.11 -7.05
CA LEU A 24 2.46 33.55 -7.13
C LEU A 24 1.61 34.21 -8.25
N PRO A 25 1.33 35.52 -8.17
CA PRO A 25 0.45 36.20 -9.12
C PRO A 25 0.82 36.00 -10.61
N ASP A 26 2.10 36.06 -10.94
CA ASP A 26 2.61 35.97 -12.32
C ASP A 26 3.09 34.57 -12.72
N SER A 27 2.69 33.52 -11.96
CA SER A 27 3.11 32.16 -12.23
C SER A 27 2.42 31.57 -13.47
N PRO A 28 3.12 30.71 -14.24
CA PRO A 28 2.53 30.04 -15.39
C PRO A 28 1.34 29.16 -14.98
N PRO A 29 0.37 28.92 -15.89
CA PRO A 29 -0.79 28.09 -15.59
C PRO A 29 -0.42 26.63 -15.35
N GLY A 30 -1.32 25.87 -14.70
CA GLY A 30 -1.13 24.46 -14.42
C GLY A 30 -0.10 24.18 -13.33
N VAL A 31 0.36 22.94 -13.22
CA VAL A 31 1.25 22.48 -12.13
C VAL A 31 2.63 23.14 -12.15
N LYS A 32 3.06 23.63 -13.32
CA LYS A 32 4.35 24.31 -13.50
C LYS A 32 4.44 25.70 -12.84
N GLY A 33 3.34 26.25 -12.37
CA GLY A 33 3.31 27.54 -11.67
C GLY A 33 3.10 27.41 -10.17
N ILE A 34 3.28 26.23 -9.60
CA ILE A 34 3.09 25.98 -8.18
C ILE A 34 4.42 26.08 -7.44
N SER A 35 4.45 26.91 -6.40
CA SER A 35 5.56 27.05 -5.44
C SER A 35 5.19 26.44 -4.10
N LEU A 36 6.19 26.14 -3.27
CA LEU A 36 6.00 25.61 -1.91
C LEU A 36 6.27 26.72 -0.90
N PHE A 37 5.43 26.84 0.10
CA PHE A 37 5.53 27.84 1.17
C PHE A 37 5.46 27.18 2.53
N LEU A 38 6.19 27.71 3.49
CA LEU A 38 6.07 27.41 4.90
C LEU A 38 5.20 28.49 5.57
N ALA A 39 4.08 28.10 6.11
CA ALA A 39 3.19 28.97 6.89
C ALA A 39 3.01 28.41 8.30
N THR A 40 3.29 29.19 9.32
CA THR A 40 3.17 28.81 10.73
C THR A 40 1.86 29.32 11.32
N LYS A 41 1.24 28.60 12.24
CA LYS A 41 0.03 29.02 12.97
C LYS A 41 0.28 30.29 13.80
N ARG A 42 1.45 30.40 14.39
CA ARG A 42 1.97 31.61 15.05
C ARG A 42 3.27 32.02 14.37
N LEU A 43 3.42 33.30 14.15
CA LEU A 43 4.66 33.84 13.61
C LEU A 43 5.83 33.55 14.56
N VAL A 44 6.99 33.32 13.99
CA VAL A 44 8.22 33.04 14.73
C VAL A 44 9.22 34.15 14.39
N ASP A 45 9.85 34.74 15.38
CA ASP A 45 10.91 35.74 15.18
C ASP A 45 12.27 35.09 14.88
N ASP A 46 13.28 35.93 14.64
CA ASP A 46 14.64 35.47 14.30
C ASP A 46 15.31 34.73 15.47
N GLU A 47 14.87 34.94 16.70
CA GLU A 47 15.32 34.25 17.90
C GLU A 47 14.56 32.95 18.18
N GLY A 48 13.58 32.59 17.32
CA GLY A 48 12.78 31.40 17.43
C GLY A 48 11.61 31.53 18.44
N GLN A 49 11.27 32.73 18.90
CA GLN A 49 10.19 32.96 19.86
C GLN A 49 8.83 33.05 19.14
N LEU A 50 7.79 32.56 19.82
CA LEU A 50 6.43 32.61 19.29
C LEU A 50 5.85 34.00 19.41
N GLY A 51 5.52 34.61 18.27
CA GLY A 51 4.87 35.91 18.15
C GLY A 51 3.35 35.83 18.05
N ALA A 52 2.78 36.75 17.26
CA ALA A 52 1.35 36.87 17.03
C ALA A 52 0.77 35.65 16.29
N ALA A 53 -0.54 35.43 16.39
CA ALA A 53 -1.23 34.49 15.53
C ALA A 53 -1.14 34.93 14.07
N ASN A 54 -0.91 33.98 13.18
CA ASN A 54 -0.94 34.19 11.74
C ASN A 54 -2.40 34.08 11.24
N ASP A 55 -2.74 34.73 10.13
CA ASP A 55 -4.09 34.72 9.55
C ASP A 55 -4.41 33.40 8.85
N LEU A 56 -4.30 32.31 9.59
CA LEU A 56 -4.72 30.98 9.17
C LEU A 56 -5.50 30.30 10.30
N ARG A 57 -6.53 29.55 9.94
CA ARG A 57 -7.40 28.86 10.91
C ARG A 57 -8.14 27.70 10.27
N ALA A 58 -8.59 26.75 11.09
CA ALA A 58 -9.57 25.76 10.65
C ALA A 58 -10.94 26.44 10.48
N GLY A 59 -11.52 26.32 9.31
CA GLY A 59 -12.88 26.79 9.01
C GLY A 59 -13.93 25.76 9.37
N SER A 60 -13.61 24.47 9.21
CA SER A 60 -14.45 23.33 9.60
C SER A 60 -13.63 22.06 9.77
N ILE A 61 -14.25 21.05 10.38
CA ILE A 61 -13.74 19.68 10.49
C ILE A 61 -14.71 18.77 9.73
N GLU A 62 -14.16 17.86 8.91
CA GLU A 62 -14.95 16.93 8.11
C GLU A 62 -15.57 15.82 8.97
N HIS A 63 -16.81 15.48 8.67
CA HIS A 63 -17.48 14.28 9.19
C HIS A 63 -17.19 13.10 8.26
N LYS A 64 -16.44 12.10 8.75
CA LYS A 64 -15.83 11.06 7.91
C LYS A 64 -16.42 9.68 8.16
N LEU A 65 -16.17 8.75 7.23
CA LEU A 65 -16.51 7.33 7.33
C LEU A 65 -15.79 6.64 8.50
N GLY A 66 -14.53 6.99 8.73
CA GLY A 66 -13.66 6.39 9.75
C GLY A 66 -12.57 7.36 10.21
N ILE A 67 -11.60 6.85 10.98
CA ILE A 67 -10.52 7.62 11.63
C ILE A 67 -11.04 8.88 12.34
N HIS A 68 -12.14 8.74 13.08
CA HIS A 68 -12.86 9.85 13.71
C HIS A 68 -12.00 10.63 14.73
N GLY A 69 -11.04 9.93 15.37
CA GLY A 69 -10.10 10.56 16.29
C GLY A 69 -9.02 11.42 15.63
N SER A 70 -8.92 11.42 14.28
CA SER A 70 -7.99 12.24 13.52
C SER A 70 -8.76 13.37 12.85
N PRO A 71 -8.69 14.64 13.33
CA PRO A 71 -9.41 15.74 12.73
C PRO A 71 -8.88 16.03 11.32
N THR A 72 -9.80 16.18 10.36
CA THR A 72 -9.49 16.54 8.98
C THR A 72 -10.10 17.90 8.71
N CYS A 73 -9.26 18.92 8.57
CA CYS A 73 -9.66 20.31 8.56
C CYS A 73 -9.82 20.88 7.15
N VAL A 74 -10.74 21.84 7.01
CA VAL A 74 -10.72 22.85 5.95
C VAL A 74 -9.92 24.03 6.47
N MET A 75 -8.72 24.25 5.95
CA MET A 75 -7.85 25.36 6.37
C MET A 75 -8.10 26.60 5.53
N LEU A 76 -8.32 27.73 6.18
CA LEU A 76 -8.48 29.06 5.57
C LEU A 76 -7.18 29.85 5.80
N PHE A 77 -6.68 30.45 4.73
CA PHE A 77 -5.52 31.34 4.70
C PHE A 77 -6.01 32.69 4.17
N GLU A 78 -6.26 33.64 5.04
CA GLU A 78 -6.94 34.90 4.73
C GLU A 78 -6.01 36.08 5.03
N GLY A 79 -4.87 36.14 4.35
CA GLY A 79 -3.80 37.11 4.62
C GLY A 79 -2.60 36.50 5.35
N ALA A 80 -2.58 35.17 5.50
CA ALA A 80 -1.50 34.46 6.16
C ALA A 80 -0.12 34.77 5.54
N GLN A 81 0.83 35.07 6.39
CA GLN A 81 2.24 35.22 6.01
C GLN A 81 2.89 33.85 5.84
N ALA A 82 3.72 33.71 4.84
CA ALA A 82 4.41 32.47 4.55
C ALA A 82 5.76 32.72 3.86
N GLU A 83 6.72 31.86 4.10
CA GLU A 83 8.05 31.89 3.52
C GLU A 83 8.14 30.94 2.32
N LEU A 84 8.83 31.35 1.25
CA LEU A 84 9.08 30.49 0.09
C LEU A 84 10.08 29.39 0.47
N VAL A 85 9.72 28.14 0.18
CA VAL A 85 10.61 26.98 0.33
C VAL A 85 11.16 26.57 -1.03
N GLY A 86 12.47 26.72 -1.20
CA GLY A 86 13.17 26.37 -2.43
C GLY A 86 12.88 27.37 -3.57
N GLU A 87 12.88 26.90 -4.79
CA GLU A 87 12.75 27.74 -5.99
C GLU A 87 11.29 28.02 -6.37
N VAL A 88 11.04 29.22 -6.90
CA VAL A 88 9.75 29.61 -7.46
C VAL A 88 9.35 28.65 -8.58
N ASN A 89 8.07 28.29 -8.62
CA ASN A 89 7.49 27.39 -9.61
C ASN A 89 8.02 25.93 -9.59
N ASN A 90 8.75 25.55 -8.54
CA ASN A 90 9.26 24.19 -8.36
C ASN A 90 8.64 23.47 -7.14
N GLY A 91 7.54 24.01 -6.61
CA GLY A 91 6.92 23.51 -5.37
C GLY A 91 6.44 22.07 -5.42
N ILE A 92 6.01 21.60 -6.60
CA ILE A 92 5.62 20.19 -6.76
C ILE A 92 6.81 19.26 -6.56
N ALA A 93 7.98 19.57 -7.14
CA ALA A 93 9.18 18.76 -6.98
C ALA A 93 9.65 18.72 -5.49
N HIS A 94 9.62 19.87 -4.83
CA HIS A 94 9.96 19.97 -3.41
C HIS A 94 9.00 19.17 -2.53
N MET A 95 7.68 19.22 -2.82
CA MET A 95 6.68 18.45 -2.08
C MET A 95 6.84 16.94 -2.29
N PHE A 96 7.28 16.47 -3.46
CA PHE A 96 7.49 15.05 -3.72
C PHE A 96 8.58 14.42 -2.84
N VAL A 97 9.52 15.19 -2.32
CA VAL A 97 10.52 14.68 -1.36
C VAL A 97 9.81 14.09 -0.13
N MET A 98 8.85 14.83 0.42
CA MET A 98 8.02 14.38 1.55
C MET A 98 7.02 13.32 1.14
N MET A 99 6.34 13.49 -0.01
CA MET A 99 5.26 12.58 -0.44
C MET A 99 5.75 11.16 -0.71
N ASN A 100 6.97 10.93 -1.17
CA ASN A 100 7.51 9.59 -1.35
C ASN A 100 7.68 8.85 -0.03
N ALA A 101 8.14 9.55 1.03
CA ALA A 101 8.18 8.99 2.38
C ALA A 101 6.76 8.72 2.91
N ALA A 102 5.83 9.67 2.73
CA ALA A 102 4.45 9.51 3.16
C ALA A 102 3.75 8.31 2.49
N ARG A 103 4.01 8.06 1.20
CA ARG A 103 3.47 6.88 0.49
C ARG A 103 3.88 5.56 1.15
N LEU A 104 5.15 5.41 1.52
CA LEU A 104 5.62 4.22 2.26
C LEU A 104 4.93 4.09 3.61
N GLN A 105 4.82 5.20 4.37
CA GLN A 105 4.16 5.23 5.67
C GLN A 105 2.67 4.84 5.55
N VAL A 106 1.97 5.25 4.50
CA VAL A 106 0.60 4.82 4.23
C VAL A 106 0.52 3.33 3.88
N GLY A 107 1.52 2.77 3.18
CA GLY A 107 1.65 1.32 3.01
C GLY A 107 1.74 0.60 4.36
N VAL A 108 2.58 1.10 5.27
CA VAL A 108 2.70 0.57 6.65
C VAL A 108 1.39 0.72 7.43
N GLN A 109 0.64 1.81 7.23
CA GLN A 109 -0.70 1.96 7.83
C GLN A 109 -1.66 0.86 7.35
N GLY A 110 -1.63 0.50 6.06
CA GLY A 110 -2.39 -0.63 5.52
C GLY A 110 -2.05 -1.96 6.21
N VAL A 111 -0.75 -2.21 6.44
CA VAL A 111 -0.28 -3.38 7.20
C VAL A 111 -0.76 -3.34 8.65
N ALA A 112 -0.69 -2.19 9.31
CA ALA A 112 -1.03 -2.05 10.72
C ALA A 112 -2.53 -2.31 10.98
N ILE A 113 -3.41 -1.76 10.15
CA ILE A 113 -4.85 -1.98 10.29
C ILE A 113 -5.23 -3.43 9.96
N ALA A 114 -4.58 -4.04 8.95
CA ALA A 114 -4.76 -5.45 8.64
C ALA A 114 -4.36 -6.35 9.81
N GLU A 115 -3.19 -6.11 10.42
CA GLU A 115 -2.70 -6.87 11.58
C GLU A 115 -3.66 -6.74 12.76
N ARG A 116 -4.15 -5.52 13.03
CA ARG A 116 -5.10 -5.30 14.14
C ARG A 116 -6.43 -6.02 13.94
N ALA A 117 -6.99 -5.96 12.72
CA ALA A 117 -8.19 -6.69 12.36
C ALA A 117 -8.00 -8.21 12.46
N PHE A 118 -6.85 -8.73 12.02
CA PHE A 118 -6.49 -10.13 12.13
C PHE A 118 -6.40 -10.61 13.59
N GLN A 119 -5.72 -9.87 14.46
CA GLN A 119 -5.55 -10.23 15.86
C GLN A 119 -6.90 -10.34 16.58
N GLN A 120 -7.80 -9.39 16.34
CA GLN A 120 -9.15 -9.43 16.90
C GLN A 120 -9.97 -10.61 16.36
N ALA A 121 -9.91 -10.85 15.05
CA ALA A 121 -10.61 -11.99 14.44
C ALA A 121 -10.08 -13.34 14.94
N LEU A 122 -8.77 -13.47 15.12
CA LEU A 122 -8.15 -14.67 15.68
C LEU A 122 -8.63 -14.92 17.11
N ALA A 123 -8.57 -13.92 18.00
CA ALA A 123 -9.04 -14.04 19.38
C ALA A 123 -10.53 -14.43 19.42
N PHE A 124 -11.38 -13.72 18.67
CA PHE A 124 -12.80 -14.04 18.58
C PHE A 124 -13.06 -15.48 18.12
N SER A 125 -12.31 -15.96 17.13
CA SER A 125 -12.46 -17.31 16.58
C SER A 125 -12.09 -18.42 17.58
N GLN A 126 -11.22 -18.13 18.54
CA GLN A 126 -10.83 -19.06 19.61
C GLN A 126 -11.86 -19.11 20.75
N GLU A 127 -12.50 -17.98 21.04
CA GLU A 127 -13.47 -17.85 22.13
C GLU A 127 -14.88 -18.25 21.72
N ARG A 128 -15.33 -17.79 20.55
CA ARG A 128 -16.70 -18.03 20.06
C ARG A 128 -16.89 -19.48 19.66
N LYS A 129 -17.87 -20.13 20.26
CA LYS A 129 -18.23 -21.53 19.99
C LYS A 129 -19.52 -21.62 19.20
N GLN A 130 -19.53 -22.46 18.14
CA GLN A 130 -20.72 -22.72 17.33
C GLN A 130 -20.59 -24.01 16.53
N GLY A 131 -21.61 -24.84 16.58
CA GLY A 131 -21.74 -26.05 15.77
C GLY A 131 -20.68 -27.12 16.09
N ARG A 132 -20.54 -28.09 15.16
CA ARG A 132 -19.51 -29.13 15.15
C ARG A 132 -18.40 -28.75 14.20
N ALA A 133 -17.16 -28.88 14.63
CA ALA A 133 -15.99 -28.65 13.80
C ALA A 133 -15.20 -29.95 13.58
N VAL A 134 -14.61 -30.08 12.37
CA VAL A 134 -13.88 -31.27 11.96
C VAL A 134 -12.63 -31.51 12.83
N TRP A 135 -12.00 -30.42 13.29
CA TRP A 135 -10.74 -30.46 14.05
C TRP A 135 -10.93 -30.12 15.53
N SER A 136 -12.13 -30.37 16.08
CA SER A 136 -12.41 -30.20 17.50
C SER A 136 -13.28 -31.34 18.02
N ALA A 137 -12.91 -31.93 19.14
CA ALA A 137 -13.76 -32.88 19.87
C ALA A 137 -14.82 -32.18 20.76
N GLU A 138 -14.66 -30.85 20.96
CA GLU A 138 -15.55 -30.04 21.79
C GLU A 138 -16.86 -29.73 21.06
N TYR A 139 -17.97 -29.67 21.80
CA TYR A 139 -19.28 -29.27 21.27
C TYR A 139 -20.00 -28.34 22.27
N PRO A 140 -20.46 -27.14 21.84
CA PRO A 140 -20.14 -26.52 20.55
C PRO A 140 -18.66 -26.20 20.43
N ALA A 141 -18.10 -26.35 19.22
CA ALA A 141 -16.68 -26.16 18.96
C ALA A 141 -16.31 -24.67 18.80
N PRO A 142 -15.08 -24.25 19.16
CA PRO A 142 -14.58 -22.94 18.79
C PRO A 142 -14.61 -22.73 17.26
N LEU A 143 -14.87 -21.51 16.78
CA LEU A 143 -14.90 -21.22 15.34
C LEU A 143 -13.56 -21.57 14.66
N TYR A 144 -12.44 -21.42 15.37
CA TYR A 144 -11.12 -21.83 14.90
C TYR A 144 -11.01 -23.31 14.51
N GLY A 145 -11.90 -24.16 15.01
CA GLY A 145 -11.99 -25.58 14.63
C GLY A 145 -12.55 -25.85 13.24
N HIS A 146 -13.17 -24.85 12.59
CA HIS A 146 -13.76 -24.98 11.27
C HIS A 146 -12.73 -24.73 10.15
N PRO A 147 -12.67 -25.61 9.11
CA PRO A 147 -11.67 -25.50 8.03
C PRO A 147 -11.68 -24.16 7.31
N ASP A 148 -12.84 -23.60 6.99
CA ASP A 148 -12.97 -22.34 6.27
C ASP A 148 -12.49 -21.14 7.11
N VAL A 149 -12.77 -21.12 8.41
CA VAL A 149 -12.27 -20.10 9.33
C VAL A 149 -10.75 -20.15 9.41
N ARG A 150 -10.15 -21.34 9.56
CA ARG A 150 -8.68 -21.51 9.56
C ARG A 150 -8.06 -21.07 8.22
N ARG A 151 -8.66 -21.47 7.10
CA ARG A 151 -8.21 -21.04 5.76
C ARG A 151 -8.19 -19.52 5.67
N SER A 152 -9.26 -18.86 6.10
CA SER A 152 -9.37 -17.41 6.08
C SER A 152 -8.33 -16.75 6.96
N LEU A 153 -8.13 -17.20 8.18
CA LEU A 153 -7.11 -16.69 9.11
C LEU A 153 -5.69 -16.87 8.56
N LEU A 154 -5.38 -18.05 7.98
CA LEU A 154 -4.07 -18.29 7.36
C LEU A 154 -3.84 -17.37 6.15
N LEU A 155 -4.86 -17.15 5.33
CA LEU A 155 -4.78 -16.24 4.18
C LEU A 155 -4.61 -14.79 4.61
N MET A 156 -5.35 -14.34 5.62
CA MET A 156 -5.17 -13.00 6.22
C MET A 156 -3.72 -12.83 6.69
N LYS A 157 -3.20 -13.78 7.47
CA LYS A 157 -1.82 -13.73 7.99
C LYS A 157 -0.79 -13.72 6.85
N ALA A 158 -0.96 -14.56 5.84
CA ALA A 158 -0.06 -14.60 4.69
C ALA A 158 -0.01 -13.26 3.93
N LYS A 159 -1.17 -12.64 3.69
CA LYS A 159 -1.26 -11.32 3.04
C LYS A 159 -0.61 -10.21 3.87
N ILE A 160 -0.83 -10.20 5.18
CA ILE A 160 -0.19 -9.25 6.11
C ILE A 160 1.34 -9.40 6.09
N GLU A 161 1.84 -10.63 6.18
CA GLU A 161 3.28 -10.89 6.17
C GLU A 161 3.94 -10.48 4.83
N ALA A 162 3.24 -10.73 3.72
CA ALA A 162 3.69 -10.31 2.40
C ALA A 162 3.75 -8.77 2.29
N ALA A 163 2.68 -8.08 2.70
CA ALA A 163 2.61 -6.62 2.69
C ALA A 163 3.67 -5.98 3.60
N ARG A 164 3.86 -6.55 4.80
CA ARG A 164 4.91 -6.13 5.73
C ARG A 164 6.30 -6.28 5.10
N ALA A 165 6.58 -7.41 4.45
CA ALA A 165 7.87 -7.66 3.81
C ALA A 165 8.14 -6.66 2.68
N ILE A 166 7.15 -6.34 1.85
CA ILE A 166 7.28 -5.31 0.80
C ILE A 166 7.58 -3.94 1.41
N CYS A 167 6.81 -3.50 2.42
CA CYS A 167 7.02 -2.21 3.05
C CYS A 167 8.40 -2.12 3.74
N MET A 168 8.80 -3.15 4.47
CA MET A 168 10.10 -3.19 5.14
C MET A 168 11.27 -3.20 4.16
N THR A 169 11.19 -3.99 3.10
CA THR A 169 12.20 -4.01 2.02
C THR A 169 12.31 -2.62 1.37
N THR A 170 11.18 -1.96 1.09
CA THR A 170 11.17 -0.61 0.52
C THR A 170 11.82 0.40 1.48
N GLY A 171 11.61 0.27 2.80
CA GLY A 171 12.27 1.10 3.82
C GLY A 171 13.78 0.87 3.87
N VAL A 172 14.23 -0.38 3.86
CA VAL A 172 15.68 -0.72 3.82
C VAL A 172 16.35 -0.15 2.56
N LEU A 173 15.67 -0.25 1.41
CA LEU A 173 16.17 0.33 0.16
C LEU A 173 16.26 1.87 0.23
N ALA A 174 15.36 2.54 0.94
CA ALA A 174 15.44 3.97 1.17
C ALA A 174 16.70 4.35 1.98
N ASP A 175 17.04 3.57 3.00
CA ASP A 175 18.29 3.76 3.76
C ASP A 175 19.50 3.47 2.89
N GLN A 176 19.52 2.38 2.14
CA GLN A 176 20.59 2.02 1.22
C GLN A 176 20.82 3.06 0.12
N ALA A 177 19.74 3.66 -0.40
CA ALA A 177 19.82 4.73 -1.40
C ALA A 177 20.61 5.98 -0.90
N ASN A 178 20.71 6.16 0.41
CA ASN A 178 21.43 7.27 1.03
C ASN A 178 22.76 6.85 1.65
N LEU A 179 22.85 5.64 2.19
CA LEU A 179 23.93 5.23 3.09
C LEU A 179 24.84 4.14 2.51
N ALA A 180 24.51 3.51 1.38
CA ALA A 180 25.35 2.48 0.79
C ALA A 180 26.74 3.05 0.40
N PRO A 181 27.82 2.25 0.50
CA PRO A 181 29.19 2.73 0.35
C PRO A 181 29.49 3.37 -1.01
N THR A 182 29.00 2.76 -2.10
CA THR A 182 29.29 3.22 -3.47
C THR A 182 28.09 3.91 -4.11
N GLU A 183 28.36 4.84 -5.05
CA GLU A 183 27.28 5.50 -5.81
C GLU A 183 26.46 4.50 -6.66
N ALA A 184 27.10 3.45 -7.18
CA ALA A 184 26.42 2.40 -7.92
C ALA A 184 25.38 1.66 -7.05
N GLU A 185 25.76 1.29 -5.82
CA GLU A 185 24.84 0.66 -4.86
C GLU A 185 23.72 1.61 -4.46
N ARG A 186 24.01 2.89 -4.19
CA ARG A 186 22.98 3.90 -3.89
C ARG A 186 21.99 4.07 -5.05
N THR A 187 22.48 4.11 -6.28
CA THR A 187 21.65 4.24 -7.48
C THR A 187 20.75 3.03 -7.67
N THR A 188 21.29 1.82 -7.55
CA THR A 188 20.53 0.57 -7.63
C THR A 188 19.43 0.50 -6.55
N ALA A 189 19.77 0.86 -5.32
CA ALA A 189 18.81 0.89 -4.22
C ALA A 189 17.71 1.93 -4.45
N ARG A 190 18.05 3.12 -4.94
CA ARG A 190 17.10 4.19 -5.27
C ARG A 190 16.12 3.75 -6.37
N GLN A 191 16.61 3.18 -7.45
CA GLN A 191 15.77 2.68 -8.54
C GLN A 191 14.82 1.57 -8.07
N ARG A 192 15.30 0.65 -7.27
CA ARG A 192 14.49 -0.43 -6.69
C ARG A 192 13.46 0.10 -5.69
N GLN A 193 13.84 1.06 -4.84
CA GLN A 193 12.92 1.76 -3.94
C GLN A 193 11.80 2.46 -4.71
N GLU A 194 12.16 3.19 -5.77
CA GLU A 194 11.20 3.89 -6.62
C GLU A 194 10.21 2.94 -7.29
N LEU A 195 10.66 1.78 -7.78
CA LEU A 195 9.80 0.74 -8.34
C LEU A 195 8.82 0.19 -7.30
N LEU A 196 9.29 -0.08 -6.08
CA LEU A 196 8.48 -0.70 -5.03
C LEU A 196 7.53 0.29 -4.32
N THR A 197 7.83 1.59 -4.28
CA THR A 197 7.03 2.58 -3.53
C THR A 197 5.54 2.59 -3.89
N PRO A 198 5.12 2.65 -5.18
CA PRO A 198 3.70 2.59 -5.53
C PRO A 198 3.06 1.25 -5.17
N ILE A 199 3.80 0.15 -5.26
CA ILE A 199 3.34 -1.18 -4.87
C ILE A 199 3.17 -1.24 -3.34
N ALA A 200 4.16 -0.80 -2.57
CA ALA A 200 4.11 -0.75 -1.11
C ALA A 200 2.90 0.07 -0.63
N LYS A 201 2.65 1.25 -1.24
CA LYS A 201 1.50 2.08 -0.87
C LYS A 201 0.18 1.42 -1.27
N ALA A 202 -0.02 1.14 -2.56
CA ALA A 202 -1.33 0.78 -3.08
C ALA A 202 -1.72 -0.66 -2.72
N TRP A 203 -0.85 -1.62 -3.00
CA TRP A 203 -1.16 -3.02 -2.73
C TRP A 203 -1.34 -3.29 -1.22
N SER A 204 -0.47 -2.73 -0.35
CA SER A 204 -0.60 -2.95 1.10
C SER A 204 -1.85 -2.31 1.69
N THR A 205 -2.31 -1.17 1.15
CA THR A 205 -3.55 -0.54 1.60
C THR A 205 -4.80 -1.29 1.11
N ASP A 206 -4.77 -1.86 -0.10
CA ASP A 206 -5.84 -2.74 -0.59
C ASP A 206 -5.92 -4.03 0.26
N ILE A 207 -4.76 -4.62 0.63
CA ILE A 207 -4.70 -5.74 1.59
C ILE A 207 -5.27 -5.32 2.95
N GLY A 208 -5.01 -4.09 3.40
CA GLY A 208 -5.59 -3.54 4.63
C GLY A 208 -7.12 -3.63 4.65
N VAL A 209 -7.75 -3.17 3.58
CA VAL A 209 -9.22 -3.21 3.41
C VAL A 209 -9.74 -4.64 3.30
N GLU A 210 -9.08 -5.47 2.48
CA GLU A 210 -9.47 -6.87 2.28
C GLU A 210 -9.42 -7.67 3.59
N VAL A 211 -8.32 -7.57 4.33
CA VAL A 211 -8.15 -8.28 5.60
C VAL A 211 -9.13 -7.78 6.66
N ALA A 212 -9.39 -6.47 6.73
CA ALA A 212 -10.41 -5.92 7.63
C ALA A 212 -11.82 -6.47 7.32
N SER A 213 -12.16 -6.58 6.04
CA SER A 213 -13.41 -7.21 5.58
C SER A 213 -13.48 -8.70 5.94
N MET A 214 -12.39 -9.44 5.75
CA MET A 214 -12.30 -10.86 6.18
C MET A 214 -12.46 -10.99 7.70
N GLY A 215 -11.89 -10.07 8.47
CA GLY A 215 -12.04 -10.01 9.91
C GLY A 215 -13.50 -9.85 10.34
N LEU A 216 -14.24 -8.94 9.71
CA LEU A 216 -15.69 -8.79 9.89
C LEU A 216 -16.43 -10.11 9.64
N GLN A 217 -16.12 -10.78 8.53
CA GLN A 217 -16.76 -12.04 8.17
C GLN A 217 -16.54 -13.14 9.21
N ILE A 218 -15.34 -13.22 9.81
CA ILE A 218 -15.03 -14.18 10.89
C ILE A 218 -15.88 -13.92 12.12
N HIS A 219 -16.19 -12.66 12.45
CA HIS A 219 -17.08 -12.31 13.55
C HIS A 219 -18.56 -12.64 13.28
N GLY A 220 -18.94 -12.94 12.02
CA GLY A 220 -20.33 -13.18 11.64
C GLY A 220 -21.22 -11.97 11.96
N GLY A 221 -22.43 -12.20 12.46
CA GLY A 221 -23.36 -11.12 12.83
C GLY A 221 -22.78 -10.12 13.83
N MET A 222 -21.92 -10.58 14.75
CA MET A 222 -21.24 -9.69 15.70
C MET A 222 -20.26 -8.72 15.02
N GLY A 223 -19.69 -9.07 13.87
CA GLY A 223 -18.85 -8.15 13.08
C GLY A 223 -19.59 -6.95 12.52
N PHE A 224 -20.91 -7.05 12.37
CA PHE A 224 -21.78 -5.96 11.89
C PHE A 224 -22.29 -5.05 13.02
N ILE A 225 -22.00 -5.40 14.26
CA ILE A 225 -22.38 -4.64 15.45
C ILE A 225 -21.22 -3.72 15.86
N GLU A 226 -21.50 -2.41 16.01
CA GLU A 226 -20.48 -1.38 16.28
C GLU A 226 -19.68 -1.65 17.55
N GLU A 227 -20.35 -2.09 18.62
CA GLU A 227 -19.78 -2.33 19.95
C GLU A 227 -18.68 -3.41 19.97
N THR A 228 -18.64 -4.27 18.94
CA THR A 228 -17.55 -5.26 18.83
C THR A 228 -16.23 -4.65 18.37
N GLY A 229 -16.26 -3.47 17.75
CA GLY A 229 -15.11 -2.76 17.21
C GLY A 229 -14.57 -3.33 15.88
N ALA A 230 -15.04 -4.49 15.41
CA ALA A 230 -14.56 -5.08 14.16
C ALA A 230 -14.91 -4.22 12.94
N ALA A 231 -16.11 -3.60 12.93
CA ALA A 231 -16.56 -2.70 11.89
C ALA A 231 -15.66 -1.45 11.75
N GLN A 232 -15.12 -0.95 12.86
CA GLN A 232 -14.22 0.21 12.86
C GLN A 232 -12.96 -0.05 12.02
N HIS A 233 -12.35 -1.23 12.11
CA HIS A 233 -11.15 -1.55 11.30
C HIS A 233 -11.42 -1.44 9.79
N TYR A 234 -12.60 -1.89 9.35
CA TYR A 234 -12.99 -1.79 7.94
C TYR A 234 -13.21 -0.35 7.49
N ARG A 235 -13.92 0.46 8.30
CA ARG A 235 -14.14 1.88 7.99
C ARG A 235 -12.83 2.64 7.96
N ASP A 236 -11.98 2.46 8.97
CA ASP A 236 -10.70 3.17 9.09
C ASP A 236 -9.72 2.78 7.97
N ALA A 237 -9.75 1.52 7.51
CA ALA A 237 -8.89 1.07 6.41
C ALA A 237 -9.20 1.80 5.09
N ARG A 238 -10.46 2.24 4.85
CA ARG A 238 -10.89 2.75 3.54
C ARG A 238 -10.25 4.05 3.11
N ILE A 239 -9.71 4.85 4.02
CA ILE A 239 -9.03 6.09 3.62
C ILE A 239 -7.67 5.82 2.98
N ALA A 240 -6.96 4.78 3.40
CA ALA A 240 -5.60 4.52 2.97
C ALA A 240 -5.45 4.29 1.44
N PRO A 241 -6.37 3.62 0.72
CA PRO A 241 -6.37 3.57 -0.74
C PRO A 241 -6.68 4.90 -1.44
N ILE A 242 -7.19 5.90 -0.73
CA ILE A 242 -7.71 7.15 -1.31
C ILE A 242 -6.71 8.29 -1.22
N TYR A 243 -6.15 8.56 -0.03
CA TYR A 243 -5.29 9.72 0.20
C TYR A 243 -3.82 9.47 -0.13
N GLU A 244 -3.00 10.51 -0.10
CA GLU A 244 -1.57 10.51 -0.49
C GLU A 244 -1.34 9.99 -1.92
N GLY A 245 -2.30 10.32 -2.81
CA GLY A 245 -2.43 9.78 -4.15
C GLY A 245 -3.20 8.46 -4.15
N THR A 246 -4.35 8.44 -4.80
CA THR A 246 -5.20 7.25 -4.89
C THR A 246 -4.43 6.04 -5.40
N ASN A 247 -4.89 4.83 -5.11
CA ASN A 247 -4.24 3.62 -5.62
C ASN A 247 -4.24 3.56 -7.15
N GLY A 248 -5.24 4.14 -7.82
CA GLY A 248 -5.22 4.34 -9.27
C GLY A 248 -4.06 5.23 -9.74
N ILE A 249 -3.77 6.33 -9.03
CA ILE A 249 -2.60 7.19 -9.33
C ILE A 249 -1.28 6.44 -9.09
N GLN A 250 -1.20 5.60 -8.06
CA GLN A 250 -0.02 4.74 -7.86
C GLN A 250 0.15 3.74 -9.01
N ALA A 251 -0.95 3.17 -9.51
CA ALA A 251 -0.92 2.25 -10.64
C ALA A 251 -0.46 2.96 -11.93
N ILE A 252 -0.96 4.15 -12.20
CA ILE A 252 -0.52 5.00 -13.33
C ILE A 252 0.96 5.37 -13.19
N ASP A 253 1.42 5.73 -11.98
CA ASP A 253 2.83 6.03 -11.71
C ASP A 253 3.71 4.79 -11.96
N LEU A 254 3.25 3.62 -11.51
CA LEU A 254 3.97 2.36 -11.71
C LEU A 254 4.17 2.05 -13.19
N VAL A 255 3.10 1.97 -13.98
CA VAL A 255 3.19 1.57 -15.39
C VAL A 255 3.77 2.67 -16.28
N GLY A 256 3.50 3.94 -15.98
CA GLY A 256 3.92 5.06 -16.82
C GLY A 256 5.34 5.55 -16.58
N ARG A 257 5.89 5.34 -15.38
CA ARG A 257 7.19 5.89 -14.99
C ARG A 257 8.15 4.90 -14.35
N LYS A 258 7.66 3.97 -13.52
CA LYS A 258 8.55 3.11 -12.73
C LYS A 258 8.96 1.83 -13.48
N VAL A 259 8.02 1.18 -14.13
CA VAL A 259 8.30 0.03 -15.00
C VAL A 259 9.23 0.39 -16.14
N PRO A 260 9.06 1.53 -16.87
CA PRO A 260 9.97 1.92 -17.94
C PRO A 260 11.38 2.38 -17.51
N MET A 261 11.69 2.47 -16.21
CA MET A 261 13.05 2.86 -15.77
C MET A 261 14.10 1.92 -16.38
N GLU A 262 15.20 2.51 -16.87
CA GLU A 262 16.29 1.79 -17.54
C GLU A 262 15.79 0.86 -18.68
N GLY A 263 14.73 1.27 -19.39
CA GLY A 263 14.14 0.45 -20.46
C GLY A 263 13.42 -0.80 -19.97
N GLY A 264 13.09 -0.90 -18.69
CA GLY A 264 12.51 -2.08 -18.03
C GLY A 264 13.53 -2.83 -17.15
N GLY A 265 14.83 -2.51 -17.25
CA GLY A 265 15.90 -3.26 -16.61
C GLY A 265 15.81 -3.39 -15.09
N VAL A 266 15.15 -2.44 -14.40
CA VAL A 266 14.94 -2.53 -12.94
C VAL A 266 13.95 -3.64 -12.60
N MET A 267 12.89 -3.82 -13.40
CA MET A 267 11.92 -4.91 -13.22
C MET A 267 12.53 -6.25 -13.65
N ASP A 268 13.28 -6.28 -14.75
CA ASP A 268 13.95 -7.50 -15.22
C ASP A 268 14.93 -8.03 -14.17
N ALA A 269 15.72 -7.17 -13.54
CA ALA A 269 16.62 -7.55 -12.46
C ALA A 269 15.84 -8.13 -11.25
N LEU A 270 14.65 -7.59 -10.93
CA LEU A 270 13.79 -8.14 -9.90
C LEU A 270 13.25 -9.53 -10.28
N CYS A 271 12.81 -9.72 -11.52
CA CYS A 271 12.34 -11.02 -12.02
C CYS A 271 13.46 -12.07 -12.03
N ALA A 272 14.69 -11.68 -12.37
CA ALA A 272 15.84 -12.57 -12.30
C ALA A 272 16.12 -13.09 -10.87
N GLU A 273 15.99 -12.23 -9.85
CA GLU A 273 16.08 -12.65 -8.43
C GLU A 273 14.96 -13.62 -8.05
N MET A 274 13.75 -13.41 -8.58
CA MET A 274 12.61 -14.33 -8.35
C MET A 274 12.87 -15.70 -9.01
N HIS A 275 13.41 -15.74 -10.22
CA HIS A 275 13.80 -17.00 -10.89
C HIS A 275 14.88 -17.76 -10.12
N ALA A 276 15.87 -17.07 -9.57
CA ALA A 276 16.86 -17.71 -8.69
C ALA A 276 16.19 -18.37 -7.48
N THR A 277 15.25 -17.67 -6.82
CA THR A 277 14.47 -18.22 -5.70
C THR A 277 13.60 -19.41 -6.13
N VAL A 278 13.01 -19.38 -7.33
CA VAL A 278 12.25 -20.50 -7.90
C VAL A 278 13.12 -21.75 -8.03
N ALA A 279 14.37 -21.61 -8.50
CA ALA A 279 15.30 -22.73 -8.63
C ALA A 279 15.60 -23.37 -7.25
N GLU A 280 15.84 -22.55 -6.21
CA GLU A 280 16.05 -23.03 -4.85
C GLU A 280 14.81 -23.76 -4.29
N LEU A 281 13.62 -23.20 -4.47
CA LEU A 281 12.36 -23.81 -4.03
C LEU A 281 12.09 -25.16 -4.67
N LYS A 282 12.36 -25.31 -5.98
CA LYS A 282 12.20 -26.57 -6.70
C LYS A 282 13.13 -27.66 -6.18
N GLY A 283 14.30 -27.30 -5.66
CA GLY A 283 15.23 -28.21 -4.99
C GLY A 283 14.78 -28.68 -3.60
N SER A 284 13.78 -28.04 -3.00
CA SER A 284 13.24 -28.36 -1.67
C SER A 284 11.99 -29.21 -1.77
N ALA A 285 12.02 -30.46 -1.31
CA ALA A 285 10.83 -31.34 -1.32
C ALA A 285 9.60 -30.71 -0.62
N ALA A 286 9.80 -29.92 0.44
CA ALA A 286 8.75 -29.28 1.22
C ALA A 286 8.15 -28.05 0.53
N LEU A 287 8.88 -27.39 -0.37
CA LEU A 287 8.54 -26.11 -0.98
C LEU A 287 8.43 -26.16 -2.52
N ALA A 288 8.68 -27.30 -3.16
CA ALA A 288 8.65 -27.44 -4.62
C ALA A 288 7.33 -26.95 -5.24
N SER A 289 6.18 -27.22 -4.58
CA SER A 289 4.88 -26.76 -5.05
C SER A 289 4.74 -25.22 -5.02
N VAL A 290 5.39 -24.54 -4.07
CA VAL A 290 5.47 -23.07 -4.02
C VAL A 290 6.32 -22.58 -5.20
N GLY A 291 7.46 -23.24 -5.48
CA GLY A 291 8.34 -22.92 -6.60
C GLY A 291 7.62 -23.00 -7.95
N VAL A 292 6.83 -24.05 -8.19
CA VAL A 292 6.05 -24.20 -9.42
C VAL A 292 5.01 -23.08 -9.58
N ARG A 293 4.31 -22.70 -8.52
CA ARG A 293 3.33 -21.61 -8.57
C ARG A 293 3.97 -20.24 -8.75
N LEU A 294 5.09 -20.01 -8.07
CA LEU A 294 5.83 -18.76 -8.20
C LEU A 294 6.39 -18.60 -9.62
N GLU A 295 6.93 -19.66 -10.23
CA GLU A 295 7.41 -19.60 -11.60
C GLU A 295 6.33 -19.16 -12.60
N VAL A 296 5.14 -19.76 -12.52
CA VAL A 296 4.00 -19.37 -13.37
C VAL A 296 3.59 -17.91 -13.12
N ALA A 297 3.62 -17.47 -11.86
CA ALA A 297 3.26 -16.12 -11.51
C ALA A 297 4.31 -15.09 -11.97
N VAL A 298 5.60 -15.41 -11.90
CA VAL A 298 6.68 -14.56 -12.44
C VAL A 298 6.56 -14.45 -13.96
N ALA A 299 6.35 -15.56 -14.67
CA ALA A 299 6.14 -15.53 -16.12
C ALA A 299 4.91 -14.68 -16.53
N ALA A 300 3.84 -14.69 -15.72
CA ALA A 300 2.68 -13.83 -15.94
C ALA A 300 3.01 -12.35 -15.73
N LEU A 301 3.83 -12.02 -14.73
CA LEU A 301 4.30 -10.66 -14.47
C LEU A 301 5.22 -10.18 -15.62
N GLU A 302 6.15 -11.01 -16.08
CA GLU A 302 7.04 -10.71 -17.21
C GLU A 302 6.22 -10.41 -18.48
N ARG A 303 5.26 -11.26 -18.83
CA ARG A 303 4.35 -11.04 -19.96
C ARG A 303 3.59 -9.70 -19.86
N ALA A 304 3.08 -9.39 -18.70
CA ALA A 304 2.38 -8.12 -18.44
C ALA A 304 3.34 -6.92 -18.50
N THR A 305 4.58 -7.08 -18.03
CA THR A 305 5.64 -6.06 -18.10
C THR A 305 6.01 -5.76 -19.55
N ASP A 306 6.25 -6.80 -20.35
CA ASP A 306 6.54 -6.67 -21.79
C ASP A 306 5.41 -5.93 -22.51
N TRP A 307 4.16 -6.26 -22.19
CA TRP A 307 3.01 -5.54 -22.74
C TRP A 307 3.06 -4.05 -22.38
N VAL A 308 3.25 -3.70 -21.12
CA VAL A 308 3.30 -2.30 -20.64
C VAL A 308 4.44 -1.53 -21.31
N LEU A 309 5.60 -2.12 -21.48
CA LEU A 309 6.77 -1.51 -22.13
C LEU A 309 6.53 -1.24 -23.62
N ASN A 310 5.82 -2.13 -24.30
CA ASN A 310 5.55 -2.05 -25.74
C ASN A 310 4.27 -1.26 -26.08
N ASN A 311 3.40 -0.97 -25.11
CA ASN A 311 2.16 -0.24 -25.28
C ASN A 311 2.15 1.01 -24.41
N LYS A 312 1.96 2.19 -25.01
CA LYS A 312 1.96 3.48 -24.30
C LYS A 312 0.57 4.10 -24.29
N GLY A 313 0.39 5.10 -23.43
CA GLY A 313 -0.84 5.87 -23.35
C GLY A 313 -2.03 5.04 -22.86
N PRO A 314 -3.23 5.20 -23.46
CA PRO A 314 -4.46 4.59 -22.96
C PRO A 314 -4.38 3.07 -22.75
N ASN A 315 -3.73 2.35 -23.66
CA ASN A 315 -3.62 0.88 -23.59
C ASN A 315 -2.88 0.42 -22.33
N ALA A 316 -1.71 0.98 -22.03
CA ALA A 316 -0.98 0.64 -20.81
C ALA A 316 -1.73 1.10 -19.54
N LEU A 317 -2.38 2.27 -19.61
CA LEU A 317 -3.10 2.82 -18.46
C LEU A 317 -4.39 2.06 -18.14
N ALA A 318 -5.06 1.47 -19.13
CA ALA A 318 -6.24 0.65 -18.92
C ALA A 318 -5.96 -0.57 -18.02
N GLY A 319 -4.81 -1.20 -18.19
CA GLY A 319 -4.36 -2.35 -17.38
C GLY A 319 -3.63 -1.99 -16.09
N ALA A 320 -3.42 -0.68 -15.78
CA ALA A 320 -2.50 -0.26 -14.71
C ALA A 320 -2.86 -0.83 -13.33
N THR A 321 -4.13 -0.81 -12.94
CA THR A 321 -4.59 -1.33 -11.65
C THR A 321 -4.42 -2.84 -11.56
N ALA A 322 -4.73 -3.59 -12.62
CA ALA A 322 -4.51 -5.03 -12.70
C ALA A 322 -3.02 -5.37 -12.64
N TYR A 323 -2.17 -4.59 -13.32
CA TYR A 323 -0.72 -4.72 -13.27
C TYR A 323 -0.17 -4.50 -11.86
N LEU A 324 -0.59 -3.44 -11.17
CA LEU A 324 -0.16 -3.15 -9.80
C LEU A 324 -0.55 -4.29 -8.85
N LYS A 325 -1.79 -4.80 -8.98
CA LYS A 325 -2.23 -5.96 -8.18
C LYS A 325 -1.39 -7.19 -8.49
N LEU A 326 -1.16 -7.51 -9.75
CA LEU A 326 -0.31 -8.64 -10.18
C LEU A 326 1.10 -8.52 -9.61
N ALA A 327 1.74 -7.36 -9.77
CA ALA A 327 3.08 -7.11 -9.24
C ALA A 327 3.13 -7.27 -7.71
N GLY A 328 2.16 -6.71 -6.99
CA GLY A 328 2.07 -6.87 -5.54
C GLY A 328 1.87 -8.32 -5.09
N ASP A 329 0.98 -9.05 -5.77
CA ASP A 329 0.71 -10.47 -5.48
C ASP A 329 1.96 -11.34 -5.73
N VAL A 330 2.68 -11.12 -6.84
CA VAL A 330 3.88 -11.90 -7.19
C VAL A 330 5.05 -11.56 -6.26
N ILE A 331 5.33 -10.27 -6.05
CA ILE A 331 6.41 -9.83 -5.15
C ILE A 331 6.13 -10.29 -3.72
N GLY A 332 4.89 -10.16 -3.23
CA GLY A 332 4.48 -10.65 -1.91
C GLY A 332 4.68 -12.16 -1.76
N GLY A 333 4.31 -12.94 -2.77
CA GLY A 333 4.53 -14.37 -2.82
C GLY A 333 6.01 -14.76 -2.81
N TRP A 334 6.83 -14.04 -3.58
CA TRP A 334 8.28 -14.19 -3.56
C TRP A 334 8.90 -13.90 -2.19
N MET A 335 8.46 -12.83 -1.51
CA MET A 335 8.94 -12.50 -0.15
C MET A 335 8.59 -13.59 0.86
N LEU A 336 7.37 -14.17 0.78
CA LEU A 336 6.98 -15.30 1.63
C LEU A 336 7.79 -16.57 1.31
N ALA A 337 8.07 -16.82 0.05
CA ALA A 337 8.90 -17.95 -0.39
C ALA A 337 10.32 -17.85 0.17
N ARG A 338 10.93 -16.67 0.13
CA ARG A 338 12.24 -16.41 0.75
C ARG A 338 12.23 -16.63 2.26
N GLN A 339 11.17 -16.19 2.96
CA GLN A 339 11.03 -16.46 4.39
C GLN A 339 10.93 -17.97 4.67
N ALA A 340 10.16 -18.71 3.86
CA ALA A 340 10.03 -20.15 4.01
C ALA A 340 11.36 -20.89 3.75
N LEU A 341 12.15 -20.47 2.75
CA LEU A 341 13.51 -21.01 2.50
C LEU A 341 14.44 -20.73 3.69
N ALA A 342 14.48 -19.50 4.18
CA ALA A 342 15.33 -19.11 5.30
C ALA A 342 15.02 -19.88 6.60
N THR A 343 13.79 -20.40 6.75
CA THR A 343 13.33 -21.12 7.93
C THR A 343 13.15 -22.64 7.70
N ALA A 344 13.48 -23.15 6.50
CA ALA A 344 13.17 -24.52 6.08
C ALA A 344 13.81 -25.60 6.97
N GLN A 345 14.92 -25.31 7.65
CA GLN A 345 15.60 -26.23 8.57
C GLN A 345 15.09 -26.16 10.01
N GLY A 346 14.23 -25.17 10.34
CA GLY A 346 13.69 -25.00 11.67
C GLY A 346 12.57 -26.02 11.97
N ALA A 347 12.60 -26.64 13.16
CA ALA A 347 11.61 -27.61 13.60
C ALA A 347 10.50 -27.00 14.50
N ASP A 348 10.68 -25.76 14.90
CA ASP A 348 9.75 -25.04 15.76
C ASP A 348 8.48 -24.62 14.99
N ASP A 349 7.44 -24.25 15.73
CA ASP A 349 6.14 -23.91 15.15
C ASP A 349 6.16 -22.60 14.31
N TRP A 350 7.07 -21.69 14.65
CA TRP A 350 7.25 -20.48 13.87
C TRP A 350 7.80 -20.79 12.47
N SER A 351 8.86 -21.60 12.38
CA SER A 351 9.44 -22.06 11.11
C SER A 351 8.43 -22.84 10.26
N LYS A 352 7.68 -23.75 10.87
CA LYS A 352 6.61 -24.49 10.18
C LYS A 352 5.52 -23.56 9.66
N SER A 353 5.19 -22.50 10.40
CA SER A 353 4.18 -21.52 10.00
C SER A 353 4.60 -20.77 8.73
N LYS A 354 5.88 -20.39 8.58
CA LYS A 354 6.39 -19.72 7.36
C LYS A 354 6.19 -20.56 6.11
N SER A 355 6.48 -21.84 6.17
CA SER A 355 6.23 -22.77 5.07
C SER A 355 4.73 -22.92 4.77
N ALA A 356 3.87 -22.96 5.79
CA ALA A 356 2.42 -23.05 5.61
C ALA A 356 1.86 -21.77 4.97
N LEU A 357 2.29 -20.58 5.42
CA LEU A 357 1.88 -19.30 4.85
C LEU A 357 2.30 -19.17 3.37
N ALA A 358 3.52 -19.58 3.02
CA ALA A 358 3.96 -19.60 1.63
C ALA A 358 3.10 -20.52 0.75
N ARG A 359 2.76 -21.73 1.25
CA ARG A 359 1.90 -22.66 0.50
C ARG A 359 0.47 -22.17 0.32
N ILE A 360 -0.15 -21.63 1.38
CA ILE A 360 -1.53 -21.09 1.27
C ILE A 360 -1.57 -19.89 0.33
N TYR A 361 -0.58 -19.01 0.40
CA TYR A 361 -0.48 -17.87 -0.48
C TYR A 361 -0.28 -18.31 -1.95
N ALA A 362 0.60 -19.25 -2.19
CA ALA A 362 0.84 -19.80 -3.54
C ALA A 362 -0.42 -20.41 -4.15
N SER A 363 -1.22 -21.13 -3.36
CA SER A 363 -2.44 -21.78 -3.83
C SER A 363 -3.65 -20.85 -3.98
N GLN A 364 -3.74 -19.78 -3.18
CA GLN A 364 -4.93 -18.90 -3.14
C GLN A 364 -4.69 -17.56 -3.85
N VAL A 365 -3.45 -17.08 -3.92
CA VAL A 365 -3.12 -15.78 -4.51
C VAL A 365 -2.34 -15.95 -5.82
N LEU A 366 -1.15 -16.58 -5.79
CA LEU A 366 -0.34 -16.72 -6.99
C LEU A 366 -1.04 -17.52 -8.11
N ALA A 367 -1.96 -18.41 -7.76
CA ALA A 367 -2.76 -19.15 -8.73
C ALA A 367 -3.63 -18.24 -9.64
N GLN A 368 -3.85 -16.98 -9.27
CA GLN A 368 -4.66 -16.02 -10.02
C GLN A 368 -3.81 -15.14 -10.98
N ALA A 369 -2.50 -15.23 -10.91
CA ALA A 369 -1.57 -14.34 -11.63
C ALA A 369 -1.79 -14.31 -13.14
N SER A 370 -2.03 -15.47 -13.77
CA SER A 370 -2.26 -15.54 -15.22
C SER A 370 -3.51 -14.78 -15.66
N GLY A 371 -4.62 -14.90 -14.91
CA GLY A 371 -5.85 -14.16 -15.20
C GLY A 371 -5.71 -12.65 -14.99
N LEU A 372 -4.91 -12.22 -13.98
CA LEU A 372 -4.59 -10.80 -13.81
C LEU A 372 -3.75 -10.27 -14.99
N ALA A 373 -2.78 -11.04 -15.47
CA ALA A 373 -1.99 -10.67 -16.63
C ALA A 373 -2.84 -10.59 -17.91
N ASP A 374 -3.83 -11.47 -18.09
CA ASP A 374 -4.79 -11.38 -19.19
C ASP A 374 -5.51 -10.02 -19.15
N GLY A 375 -6.04 -9.61 -17.99
CA GLY A 375 -6.68 -8.30 -17.82
C GLY A 375 -5.76 -7.09 -18.06
N VAL A 376 -4.43 -7.25 -17.93
CA VAL A 376 -3.46 -6.19 -18.28
C VAL A 376 -3.35 -6.02 -19.78
N VAL A 377 -3.33 -7.12 -20.54
CA VAL A 377 -3.04 -7.11 -21.99
C VAL A 377 -4.29 -6.89 -22.86
N GLU A 378 -5.49 -6.77 -22.29
CA GLU A 378 -6.74 -6.47 -23.01
C GLU A 378 -6.71 -5.10 -23.72
N GLY A 379 -6.00 -4.13 -23.13
CA GLY A 379 -5.90 -2.77 -23.68
C GLY A 379 -7.11 -1.89 -23.37
N ALA A 380 -7.26 -0.80 -24.11
CA ALA A 380 -8.25 0.26 -23.83
C ALA A 380 -9.47 0.26 -24.78
N ALA A 381 -9.50 -0.61 -25.78
CA ALA A 381 -10.49 -0.50 -26.88
C ALA A 381 -11.95 -0.48 -26.39
N ASP A 382 -12.33 -1.40 -25.50
CA ASP A 382 -13.69 -1.45 -24.95
C ASP A 382 -13.99 -0.29 -23.99
N LEU A 383 -12.98 0.18 -23.26
CA LEU A 383 -13.12 1.33 -22.35
C LEU A 383 -13.35 2.63 -23.14
N GLU A 384 -12.72 2.76 -24.30
CA GLU A 384 -12.86 3.94 -25.17
C GLU A 384 -14.18 3.90 -25.97
N ALA A 385 -14.64 2.71 -26.32
CA ALA A 385 -15.85 2.52 -27.14
C ALA A 385 -17.15 2.84 -26.38
N VAL A 386 -17.16 2.78 -25.03
CA VAL A 386 -18.36 2.95 -24.22
C VAL A 386 -18.39 4.31 -23.54
N GLY A 387 -19.25 5.21 -24.02
CA GLY A 387 -19.50 6.52 -23.40
C GLY A 387 -20.42 6.43 -22.16
N ALA A 388 -20.44 7.51 -21.36
CA ALA A 388 -21.26 7.58 -20.14
C ALA A 388 -22.77 7.34 -20.40
N GLU A 389 -23.28 7.80 -21.54
CA GLU A 389 -24.69 7.60 -21.93
C GLU A 389 -25.06 6.11 -22.03
N ALA A 390 -24.14 5.25 -22.48
CA ALA A 390 -24.36 3.81 -22.56
C ALA A 390 -24.38 3.13 -21.19
N LEU A 391 -23.83 3.78 -20.16
CA LEU A 391 -23.85 3.33 -18.77
C LEU A 391 -25.06 3.83 -17.97
N GLY A 392 -26.00 4.54 -18.62
CA GLY A 392 -27.25 4.99 -18.02
C GLY A 392 -27.13 6.31 -17.23
N ALA A 393 -26.15 7.13 -17.55
CA ALA A 393 -25.98 8.47 -16.95
C ALA A 393 -26.79 9.54 -17.70
#